data_83e59098eabc7bd071a9cd829c9338e3
#
_entry.id   83e59098eabc7bd071a9cd829c9338e3
#
_cell.length_a   1.000
_cell.length_b   1.000
_cell.length_c   1.000
_cell.angle_alpha   90.00
_cell.angle_beta   90.00
_cell.angle_gamma   90.00
#
_symmetry.space_group_name_H-M   'P 1'
#
loop_
_entity.id
_entity.type
_entity.pdbx_description
1 polymer ?
#
loop_
_entity_poly.entity_id
_entity_poly.type
_entity_poly.pdbx_seq_one_letter_code
_entity_poly.pdbx_strand_id
1 'polypeptide(L)'
;MMKEITDIIIQKTIDRITFEIPVSSGRTVYMSIKKYNYCNDERCVVLVDSNRFLKLWRKEPYSIHTKLSMGTPKVWTSDYKYGYAERGFSYGINNPVPLADVSCSKVTINQPIYESKFLFFKTLIGTRKEQFDYVAFTNGVTRTIWLLANEALFFPVECRVGNGSERLALVGGVTRSYFTVEELFEI
;
A
#
# COMPACT_ATOMS: atom_id res chain seq x y z
N MET A 1 -12.91 -4.42 17.18
CA MET A 1 -13.02 -2.96 16.93
C MET A 1 -12.15 -2.64 15.73
N MET A 2 -12.70 -1.99 14.71
CA MET A 2 -11.97 -1.62 13.50
C MET A 2 -11.09 -0.42 13.82
N LYS A 3 -9.77 -0.49 13.52
CA LYS A 3 -8.84 0.61 13.73
C LYS A 3 -9.15 1.74 12.75
N GLU A 4 -9.10 2.97 13.24
CA GLU A 4 -9.16 4.18 12.42
C GLU A 4 -7.78 4.82 12.34
N ILE A 5 -7.57 5.71 11.38
CA ILE A 5 -6.26 6.35 11.24
C ILE A 5 -5.93 7.24 12.43
N THR A 6 -6.96 7.86 13.03
CA THR A 6 -6.83 8.69 14.22
C THR A 6 -6.38 7.91 15.45
N ASP A 7 -6.75 6.62 15.54
CA ASP A 7 -6.38 5.74 16.65
C ASP A 7 -4.88 5.40 16.69
N ILE A 8 -4.18 5.62 15.60
CA ILE A 8 -2.74 5.31 15.47
C ILE A 8 -1.86 6.56 15.38
N ILE A 9 -2.43 7.75 15.42
CA ILE A 9 -1.65 8.99 15.52
C ILE A 9 -1.15 9.13 16.96
N ILE A 10 0.17 9.15 17.13
CA ILE A 10 0.79 9.27 18.47
C ILE A 10 1.55 10.56 18.68
N GLN A 11 1.90 11.25 17.61
CA GLN A 11 2.60 12.53 17.68
C GLN A 11 2.21 13.43 16.53
N LYS A 12 1.96 14.69 16.83
CA LYS A 12 1.70 15.75 15.86
C LYS A 12 2.58 16.94 16.20
N THR A 13 3.35 17.37 15.20
CA THR A 13 4.14 18.60 15.26
C THR A 13 3.60 19.59 14.23
N ILE A 14 4.18 20.78 14.14
CA ILE A 14 3.75 21.80 13.16
C ILE A 14 3.88 21.35 11.70
N ASP A 15 4.81 20.42 11.44
CA ASP A 15 5.18 19.99 10.08
C ASP A 15 5.05 18.49 9.84
N ARG A 16 4.72 17.69 10.88
CA ARG A 16 4.74 16.22 10.79
C ARG A 16 3.70 15.57 11.67
N ILE A 17 3.06 14.53 11.13
CA ILE A 17 2.21 13.58 11.87
C ILE A 17 2.91 12.23 11.88
N THR A 18 3.00 11.61 13.06
CA THR A 18 3.62 10.29 13.27
C THR A 18 2.56 9.28 13.67
N PHE A 19 2.58 8.15 12.97
CA PHE A 19 1.70 7.01 13.17
C PHE A 19 2.48 5.87 13.80
N GLU A 20 1.85 5.15 14.73
CA GLU A 20 2.37 3.90 15.28
C GLU A 20 1.75 2.69 14.59
N ILE A 21 2.57 1.72 14.25
CA ILE A 21 2.15 0.49 13.57
C ILE A 21 2.66 -0.71 14.36
N PRO A 22 1.76 -1.47 14.99
CA PRO A 22 2.13 -2.74 15.61
C PRO A 22 2.51 -3.76 14.54
N VAL A 23 3.62 -4.47 14.80
CA VAL A 23 4.09 -5.58 13.96
C VAL A 23 4.19 -6.86 14.80
N SER A 24 4.51 -7.97 14.16
CA SER A 24 4.72 -9.24 14.89
C SER A 24 5.76 -9.11 16.01
N SER A 25 5.77 -10.04 16.93
CA SER A 25 6.64 -10.05 18.12
C SER A 25 6.37 -8.95 19.17
N GLY A 26 5.20 -8.29 19.13
CA GLY A 26 4.86 -7.22 20.08
C GLY A 26 5.65 -5.92 19.88
N ARG A 27 6.36 -5.79 18.77
CA ARG A 27 7.13 -4.60 18.38
C ARG A 27 6.22 -3.57 17.75
N THR A 28 6.50 -2.31 17.98
CA THR A 28 5.85 -1.17 17.32
C THR A 28 6.86 -0.41 16.50
N VAL A 29 6.47 0.01 15.30
CA VAL A 29 7.28 0.85 14.41
C VAL A 29 6.54 2.13 14.04
N TYR A 30 7.26 3.10 13.53
CA TYR A 30 6.75 4.45 13.34
C TYR A 30 6.90 4.90 11.90
N MET A 31 5.81 5.44 11.36
CA MET A 31 5.78 6.08 10.06
C MET A 31 5.29 7.51 10.18
N SER A 32 5.63 8.35 9.21
CA SER A 32 5.19 9.74 9.26
C SER A 32 4.86 10.32 7.90
N ILE A 33 4.01 11.35 7.93
CA ILE A 33 3.77 12.24 6.80
C ILE A 33 4.13 13.66 7.21
N LYS A 34 4.70 14.43 6.29
CA LYS A 34 4.99 15.85 6.47
C LYS A 34 3.91 16.71 5.87
N LYS A 35 3.71 17.89 6.44
CA LYS A 35 2.91 18.94 5.81
C LYS A 35 3.66 19.43 4.57
N TYR A 36 3.04 19.29 3.41
CA TYR A 36 3.63 19.79 2.17
C TYR A 36 3.28 21.27 2.00
N ASN A 37 4.29 22.11 1.92
CA ASN A 37 4.14 23.55 1.65
C ASN A 37 4.03 23.86 0.15
N TYR A 38 4.05 22.84 -0.71
CA TYR A 38 4.15 23.03 -2.15
C TYR A 38 2.99 22.40 -2.88
N CYS A 39 2.33 23.25 -3.65
CA CYS A 39 1.58 22.92 -4.85
C CYS A 39 0.22 22.25 -4.68
N ASN A 40 -0.60 22.58 -5.55
CA ASN A 40 -1.86 22.09 -6.10
C ASN A 40 -2.16 20.59 -6.04
N ASP A 41 -1.28 19.76 -5.49
CA ASP A 41 -1.47 18.33 -5.31
C ASP A 41 -1.94 18.04 -3.89
N GLU A 42 -3.23 18.06 -3.72
CA GLU A 42 -3.83 17.65 -2.46
C GLU A 42 -3.51 16.17 -2.17
N ARG A 43 -2.93 15.92 -1.01
CA ARG A 43 -2.51 14.60 -0.57
C ARG A 43 -3.41 14.10 0.54
N CYS A 44 -3.58 12.80 0.58
CA CYS A 44 -4.36 12.14 1.63
C CYS A 44 -3.68 10.87 2.13
N VAL A 45 -4.15 10.40 3.26
CA VAL A 45 -3.70 9.16 3.90
C VAL A 45 -4.86 8.17 3.96
N VAL A 46 -4.58 6.95 3.54
CA VAL A 46 -5.48 5.80 3.66
C VAL A 46 -4.84 4.79 4.60
N LEU A 47 -5.58 4.36 5.63
CA LEU A 47 -5.17 3.22 6.45
C LEU A 47 -5.57 1.95 5.73
N VAL A 48 -4.60 1.22 5.18
CA VAL A 48 -4.87 0.01 4.40
C VAL A 48 -4.76 -1.26 5.23
N ASP A 49 -5.62 -2.23 4.94
CA ASP A 49 -5.48 -3.61 5.40
C ASP A 49 -4.36 -4.29 4.58
N SER A 50 -3.39 -4.88 5.25
CA SER A 50 -2.19 -5.44 4.61
C SER A 50 -2.50 -6.52 3.58
N ASN A 51 -3.47 -7.39 3.86
CA ASN A 51 -3.84 -8.48 2.96
C ASN A 51 -4.58 -7.98 1.72
N ARG A 52 -5.51 -7.03 1.90
CA ARG A 52 -6.24 -6.41 0.78
C ARG A 52 -5.29 -5.61 -0.09
N PHE A 53 -4.41 -4.83 0.52
CA PHE A 53 -3.39 -4.04 -0.17
C PHE A 53 -2.48 -4.93 -1.03
N LEU A 54 -1.94 -6.01 -0.44
CA LEU A 54 -1.09 -6.96 -1.17
C LEU A 54 -1.84 -7.62 -2.34
N LYS A 55 -3.12 -7.97 -2.16
CA LYS A 55 -3.94 -8.53 -3.25
C LYS A 55 -4.12 -7.53 -4.40
N LEU A 56 -4.29 -6.25 -4.09
CA LEU A 56 -4.38 -5.19 -5.11
C LEU A 56 -3.06 -4.96 -5.81
N TRP A 57 -1.94 -4.92 -5.08
CA TRP A 57 -0.61 -4.76 -5.66
C TRP A 57 -0.23 -5.94 -6.58
N ARG A 58 -0.59 -7.16 -6.22
CA ARG A 58 -0.39 -8.34 -7.07
C ARG A 58 -1.11 -8.29 -8.41
N LYS A 59 -2.14 -7.45 -8.52
CA LYS A 59 -2.90 -7.26 -9.75
C LYS A 59 -2.35 -6.15 -10.65
N GLU A 60 -1.30 -5.46 -10.24
CA GLU A 60 -0.68 -4.40 -11.05
C GLU A 60 -0.19 -4.95 -12.39
N PRO A 61 -0.81 -4.55 -13.53
CA PRO A 61 -0.56 -5.22 -14.81
C PRO A 61 0.79 -4.87 -15.44
N TYR A 62 1.38 -3.73 -15.05
CA TYR A 62 2.63 -3.20 -15.63
C TYR A 62 3.73 -3.06 -14.58
N SER A 63 3.68 -3.86 -13.53
CA SER A 63 4.59 -3.75 -12.40
C SER A 63 6.03 -4.10 -12.77
N ILE A 64 6.94 -3.16 -12.57
CA ILE A 64 8.39 -3.42 -12.59
C ILE A 64 8.85 -4.16 -11.32
N HIS A 65 7.97 -4.30 -10.32
CA HIS A 65 8.21 -4.94 -9.03
C HIS A 65 7.52 -6.30 -8.89
N THR A 66 7.22 -6.98 -10.01
CA THR A 66 6.47 -8.25 -10.02
C THR A 66 7.07 -9.31 -9.09
N LYS A 67 8.41 -9.42 -9.02
CA LYS A 67 9.09 -10.35 -8.12
C LYS A 67 8.76 -10.06 -6.65
N LEU A 68 8.62 -8.79 -6.28
CA LEU A 68 8.29 -8.37 -4.91
C LEU A 68 6.79 -8.47 -4.63
N SER A 69 5.94 -8.02 -5.55
CA SER A 69 4.48 -8.10 -5.36
C SER A 69 4.00 -9.55 -5.24
N MET A 70 4.58 -10.47 -6.02
CA MET A 70 4.28 -11.91 -5.96
C MET A 70 5.11 -12.64 -4.90
N GLY A 71 5.98 -11.93 -4.18
CA GLY A 71 6.87 -12.48 -3.17
C GLY A 71 6.17 -12.96 -1.91
N THR A 72 6.97 -13.60 -1.08
CA THR A 72 6.65 -14.07 0.27
C THR A 72 7.64 -13.44 1.27
N PRO A 73 7.44 -13.54 2.58
CA PRO A 73 8.41 -13.06 3.56
C PRO A 73 9.85 -13.50 3.28
N LYS A 74 10.05 -14.77 2.84
CA LYS A 74 11.37 -15.29 2.47
C LYS A 74 11.98 -14.56 1.28
N VAL A 75 11.20 -14.19 0.28
CA VAL A 75 11.67 -13.43 -0.90
C VAL A 75 11.98 -11.99 -0.49
N TRP A 76 11.11 -11.37 0.31
CA TRP A 76 11.26 -9.98 0.74
C TRP A 76 12.50 -9.77 1.61
N THR A 77 12.75 -10.65 2.59
CA THR A 77 13.94 -10.58 3.47
C THR A 77 15.25 -10.80 2.72
N SER A 78 15.22 -11.44 1.54
CA SER A 78 16.39 -11.61 0.68
C SER A 78 16.61 -10.45 -0.32
N ASP A 79 15.71 -9.47 -0.39
CA ASP A 79 15.90 -8.27 -1.22
C ASP A 79 17.03 -7.41 -0.67
N TYR A 80 17.95 -6.97 -1.55
CA TYR A 80 19.14 -6.20 -1.15
C TYR A 80 18.83 -4.87 -0.46
N LYS A 81 17.64 -4.30 -0.68
CA LYS A 81 17.18 -3.07 -0.03
C LYS A 81 16.48 -3.32 1.30
N TYR A 82 16.11 -4.57 1.63
CA TYR A 82 15.37 -4.89 2.85
C TYR A 82 16.06 -4.37 4.11
N GLY A 83 17.38 -4.51 4.20
CA GLY A 83 18.18 -4.00 5.31
C GLY A 83 18.15 -2.47 5.48
N TYR A 84 17.87 -1.71 4.42
CA TYR A 84 17.67 -0.26 4.56
C TYR A 84 16.34 0.07 5.25
N ALA A 85 15.27 -0.67 4.95
CA ALA A 85 14.01 -0.50 5.66
C ALA A 85 14.13 -0.92 7.13
N GLU A 86 14.77 -2.06 7.41
CA GLU A 86 15.06 -2.51 8.78
C GLU A 86 15.78 -1.43 9.60
N ARG A 87 16.83 -0.85 9.04
CA ARG A 87 17.56 0.27 9.66
C ARG A 87 16.66 1.49 9.82
N GLY A 88 15.87 1.84 8.81
CA GLY A 88 14.94 2.97 8.89
C GLY A 88 13.96 2.82 10.04
N PHE A 89 13.32 1.67 10.16
CA PHE A 89 12.37 1.39 11.24
C PHE A 89 13.03 1.26 12.62
N SER A 90 14.34 0.94 12.69
CA SER A 90 15.06 0.87 13.97
C SER A 90 15.29 2.21 14.64
N TYR A 91 15.18 3.32 13.91
CA TYR A 91 15.30 4.67 14.50
C TYR A 91 14.10 5.07 15.37
N GLY A 92 13.01 4.33 15.29
CA GLY A 92 11.85 4.53 16.13
C GLY A 92 11.17 5.88 15.89
N ILE A 93 10.52 6.40 16.96
CA ILE A 93 9.74 7.64 16.90
C ILE A 93 10.58 8.88 16.60
N ASN A 94 11.87 8.87 16.91
CA ASN A 94 12.77 10.02 16.71
C ASN A 94 13.02 10.32 15.23
N ASN A 95 13.01 9.27 14.39
CA ASN A 95 13.15 9.40 12.95
C ASN A 95 12.22 8.40 12.23
N PRO A 96 10.89 8.66 12.26
CA PRO A 96 9.91 7.77 11.67
C PRO A 96 10.06 7.67 10.15
N VAL A 97 9.79 6.47 9.63
CA VAL A 97 9.88 6.20 8.19
C VAL A 97 8.76 6.93 7.43
N PRO A 98 9.04 7.59 6.31
CA PRO A 98 7.98 8.23 5.52
C PRO A 98 6.93 7.23 5.02
N LEU A 99 5.68 7.68 4.79
CA LEU A 99 4.64 6.83 4.20
C LEU A 99 5.03 6.39 2.78
N ALA A 100 4.53 5.23 2.37
CA ALA A 100 4.63 4.82 0.98
C ALA A 100 3.66 5.65 0.13
N ASP A 101 4.12 6.13 -1.03
CA ASP A 101 3.34 6.86 -2.00
C ASP A 101 2.81 5.89 -3.06
N VAL A 102 1.49 5.81 -3.17
CA VAL A 102 0.81 4.84 -4.01
C VAL A 102 -0.32 5.49 -4.82
N SER A 103 -0.74 4.80 -5.87
CA SER A 103 -1.97 5.10 -6.60
C SER A 103 -2.84 3.86 -6.68
N CYS A 104 -4.16 4.04 -6.71
CA CYS A 104 -5.10 2.97 -6.97
C CYS A 104 -5.88 3.28 -8.25
N SER A 105 -5.86 2.35 -9.17
CA SER A 105 -6.48 2.52 -10.48
C SER A 105 -7.32 1.30 -10.85
N LYS A 106 -8.21 1.48 -11.81
CA LYS A 106 -9.01 0.41 -12.40
C LYS A 106 -8.54 0.18 -13.84
N VAL A 107 -8.35 -1.08 -14.19
CA VAL A 107 -7.98 -1.49 -15.56
C VAL A 107 -8.99 -2.45 -16.11
N THR A 108 -9.20 -2.39 -17.42
CA THR A 108 -9.96 -3.38 -18.18
C THR A 108 -8.98 -4.10 -19.11
N ILE A 109 -8.89 -5.42 -18.95
CA ILE A 109 -8.06 -6.26 -19.84
C ILE A 109 -8.94 -7.22 -20.62
N ASN A 110 -8.48 -7.56 -21.82
CA ASN A 110 -9.10 -8.60 -22.64
C ASN A 110 -8.43 -9.94 -22.33
N GLN A 111 -9.10 -10.80 -21.59
CA GLN A 111 -8.62 -12.14 -21.27
C GLN A 111 -8.96 -13.11 -22.40
N PRO A 112 -8.00 -13.84 -22.98
CA PRO A 112 -8.28 -14.86 -23.98
C PRO A 112 -9.03 -16.03 -23.34
N ILE A 113 -10.07 -16.49 -24.02
CA ILE A 113 -10.82 -17.69 -23.65
C ILE A 113 -10.31 -18.83 -24.51
N TYR A 114 -9.85 -19.90 -23.88
CA TYR A 114 -9.38 -21.10 -24.56
C TYR A 114 -10.34 -22.27 -24.30
N GLU A 115 -10.67 -22.99 -25.37
CA GLU A 115 -11.32 -24.29 -25.29
C GLU A 115 -10.27 -25.41 -25.39
N SER A 116 -10.35 -26.40 -24.51
CA SER A 116 -9.48 -27.57 -24.57
C SER A 116 -10.06 -28.59 -25.55
N LYS A 117 -9.41 -28.77 -26.71
CA LYS A 117 -9.69 -29.85 -27.65
C LYS A 117 -8.61 -30.93 -27.46
N PHE A 118 -9.02 -32.10 -26.98
CA PHE A 118 -8.10 -33.15 -26.56
C PHE A 118 -7.09 -32.73 -25.44
N LEU A 119 -6.45 -33.69 -24.84
CA LEU A 119 -5.62 -33.52 -23.62
C LEU A 119 -4.52 -32.45 -23.69
N PHE A 120 -4.14 -31.97 -24.90
CA PHE A 120 -2.98 -31.09 -25.08
C PHE A 120 -3.20 -29.86 -25.97
N PHE A 121 -4.33 -29.72 -26.61
CA PHE A 121 -4.55 -28.60 -27.54
C PHE A 121 -5.57 -27.61 -26.98
N LYS A 122 -5.14 -26.35 -26.82
CA LYS A 122 -6.02 -25.23 -26.46
C LYS A 122 -6.27 -24.38 -27.69
N THR A 123 -7.51 -24.22 -28.07
CA THR A 123 -7.91 -23.32 -29.20
C THR A 123 -8.48 -22.03 -28.61
N LEU A 124 -7.99 -20.88 -29.07
CA LEU A 124 -8.56 -19.58 -28.73
C LEU A 124 -9.95 -19.46 -29.34
N ILE A 125 -10.98 -19.33 -28.51
CA ILE A 125 -12.38 -19.23 -28.93
C ILE A 125 -12.98 -17.83 -28.76
N GLY A 126 -12.27 -16.92 -28.09
CA GLY A 126 -12.73 -15.54 -27.89
C GLY A 126 -11.92 -14.79 -26.86
N THR A 127 -12.41 -13.60 -26.51
CA THR A 127 -11.88 -12.78 -25.42
C THR A 127 -13.01 -12.34 -24.50
N ARG A 128 -12.73 -12.31 -23.19
CA ARG A 128 -13.62 -11.73 -22.18
C ARG A 128 -12.98 -10.48 -21.60
N LYS A 129 -13.76 -9.41 -21.51
CA LYS A 129 -13.34 -8.22 -20.78
C LYS A 129 -13.41 -8.51 -19.27
N GLU A 130 -12.29 -8.35 -18.59
CA GLU A 130 -12.19 -8.42 -17.14
C GLU A 130 -11.76 -7.06 -16.61
N GLN A 131 -12.44 -6.59 -15.56
CA GLN A 131 -12.17 -5.31 -14.93
C GLN A 131 -11.80 -5.53 -13.47
N PHE A 132 -10.68 -4.94 -13.03
CA PHE A 132 -10.22 -5.05 -11.66
C PHE A 132 -9.47 -3.81 -11.20
N ASP A 133 -9.44 -3.63 -9.87
CA ASP A 133 -8.68 -2.59 -9.21
C ASP A 133 -7.27 -3.10 -8.88
N TYR A 134 -6.28 -2.21 -8.95
CA TYR A 134 -4.90 -2.50 -8.58
C TYR A 134 -4.24 -1.30 -7.91
N VAL A 135 -3.18 -1.57 -7.16
CA VAL A 135 -2.29 -0.56 -6.56
C VAL A 135 -0.96 -0.56 -7.28
N ALA A 136 -0.46 0.63 -7.56
CA ALA A 136 0.89 0.87 -8.07
C ALA A 136 1.66 1.80 -7.12
N PHE A 137 2.97 1.64 -7.06
CA PHE A 137 3.85 2.46 -6.25
C PHE A 137 4.50 3.58 -7.05
N THR A 138 4.43 4.79 -6.52
CA THR A 138 5.34 5.88 -6.89
C THR A 138 6.64 5.76 -6.10
N ASN A 139 6.51 5.40 -4.79
CA ASN A 139 7.66 5.20 -3.90
C ASN A 139 7.27 4.32 -2.70
N GLY A 140 8.26 3.71 -2.05
CA GLY A 140 8.05 3.05 -0.76
C GLY A 140 7.87 1.54 -0.79
N VAL A 141 8.12 0.87 -1.92
CA VAL A 141 8.05 -0.60 -2.05
C VAL A 141 8.83 -1.30 -0.93
N THR A 142 10.07 -0.89 -0.67
CA THR A 142 10.94 -1.55 0.32
C THR A 142 10.38 -1.48 1.74
N ARG A 143 9.85 -0.33 2.16
CA ARG A 143 9.22 -0.18 3.48
C ARG A 143 7.94 -0.98 3.60
N THR A 144 7.19 -1.09 2.51
CA THR A 144 5.96 -1.88 2.46
C THR A 144 6.23 -3.37 2.56
N ILE A 145 7.20 -3.92 1.80
CA ILE A 145 7.56 -5.34 1.93
C ILE A 145 8.12 -5.66 3.32
N TRP A 146 8.80 -4.69 3.96
CA TRP A 146 9.26 -4.84 5.33
C TRP A 146 8.08 -4.97 6.31
N LEU A 147 7.07 -4.09 6.21
CA LEU A 147 5.85 -4.17 7.03
C LEU A 147 5.11 -5.49 6.82
N LEU A 148 4.94 -5.91 5.57
CA LEU A 148 4.30 -7.18 5.22
C LEU A 148 5.08 -8.40 5.75
N ALA A 149 6.43 -8.37 5.68
CA ALA A 149 7.27 -9.43 6.19
C ALA A 149 7.27 -9.53 7.72
N ASN A 150 7.02 -8.40 8.41
CA ASN A 150 6.88 -8.31 9.86
C ASN A 150 5.41 -8.34 10.30
N GLU A 151 4.51 -8.83 9.43
CA GLU A 151 3.11 -9.14 9.75
C GLU A 151 2.30 -7.94 10.29
N ALA A 152 2.60 -6.72 9.84
CA ALA A 152 1.75 -5.58 10.11
C ALA A 152 0.34 -5.88 9.57
N LEU A 153 -0.69 -5.80 10.40
CA LEU A 153 -2.07 -6.07 9.99
C LEU A 153 -2.65 -4.94 9.14
N PHE A 154 -2.17 -3.74 9.39
CA PHE A 154 -2.54 -2.51 8.68
C PHE A 154 -1.37 -1.52 8.71
N PHE A 155 -1.36 -0.58 7.77
CA PHE A 155 -0.40 0.54 7.76
C PHE A 155 -0.96 1.71 6.94
N PRO A 156 -0.56 2.97 7.27
CA PRO A 156 -0.94 4.13 6.50
C PRO A 156 -0.12 4.21 5.20
N VAL A 157 -0.78 4.62 4.12
CA VAL A 157 -0.15 4.97 2.85
C VAL A 157 -0.61 6.34 2.41
N GLU A 158 0.23 7.02 1.63
CA GLU A 158 -0.04 8.32 1.06
C GLU A 158 -0.48 8.18 -0.40
N CYS A 159 -1.44 8.99 -0.84
CA CYS A 159 -1.84 9.08 -2.24
C CYS A 159 -2.40 10.47 -2.57
N ARG A 160 -2.60 10.76 -3.86
CA ARG A 160 -3.32 11.97 -4.29
C ARG A 160 -4.80 11.87 -3.98
N VAL A 161 -5.41 12.97 -3.57
CA VAL A 161 -6.87 13.08 -3.44
C VAL A 161 -7.53 12.93 -4.81
N GLY A 162 -8.63 12.20 -4.86
CA GLY A 162 -9.44 11.96 -6.05
C GLY A 162 -9.94 10.52 -6.17
N ASN A 163 -10.39 10.15 -7.35
CA ASN A 163 -10.97 8.82 -7.61
C ASN A 163 -10.07 7.64 -7.17
N GLY A 164 -8.75 7.83 -7.17
CA GLY A 164 -7.78 6.80 -6.74
C GLY A 164 -7.79 6.59 -5.24
N SER A 165 -7.84 7.66 -4.44
CA SER A 165 -7.90 7.57 -2.98
C SER A 165 -9.23 7.01 -2.49
N GLU A 166 -10.34 7.45 -3.07
CA GLU A 166 -11.68 6.90 -2.78
C GLU A 166 -11.72 5.40 -3.06
N ARG A 167 -11.18 5.00 -4.21
CA ARG A 167 -11.09 3.60 -4.60
C ARG A 167 -10.23 2.79 -3.65
N LEU A 168 -9.02 3.30 -3.32
CA LEU A 168 -8.13 2.62 -2.38
C LEU A 168 -8.80 2.44 -1.01
N ALA A 169 -9.43 3.47 -0.49
CA ALA A 169 -10.18 3.41 0.76
C ALA A 169 -11.29 2.35 0.71
N LEU A 170 -12.03 2.31 -0.41
CA LEU A 170 -13.14 1.36 -0.59
C LEU A 170 -12.68 -0.10 -0.66
N VAL A 171 -11.63 -0.40 -1.45
CA VAL A 171 -11.26 -1.80 -1.78
C VAL A 171 -10.07 -2.32 -0.97
N GLY A 172 -9.23 -1.44 -0.44
CA GLY A 172 -8.00 -1.77 0.30
C GLY A 172 -7.97 -1.25 1.73
N GLY A 173 -8.81 -0.27 2.08
CA GLY A 173 -8.81 0.37 3.39
C GLY A 173 -9.33 -0.51 4.53
N VAL A 174 -8.84 -0.25 5.74
CA VAL A 174 -9.39 -0.79 6.99
C VAL A 174 -10.79 -0.22 7.19
N THR A 175 -10.92 1.08 7.04
CA THR A 175 -12.18 1.81 6.91
C THR A 175 -12.40 2.20 5.44
N ARG A 176 -13.63 2.57 5.07
CA ARG A 176 -13.94 3.05 3.71
C ARG A 176 -13.72 4.56 3.57
N SER A 177 -12.79 5.11 4.32
CA SER A 177 -12.50 6.54 4.41
C SER A 177 -11.00 6.80 4.22
N TYR A 178 -10.69 8.01 3.83
CA TYR A 178 -9.36 8.59 3.86
C TYR A 178 -9.43 9.96 4.54
N PHE A 179 -8.28 10.50 4.91
CA PHE A 179 -8.15 11.86 5.44
C PHE A 179 -7.17 12.63 4.57
N THR A 180 -7.52 13.84 4.19
CA THR A 180 -6.54 14.73 3.58
C THR A 180 -5.44 15.04 4.60
N VAL A 181 -4.26 15.36 4.10
CA VAL A 181 -3.15 15.75 4.99
C VAL A 181 -3.55 16.97 5.80
N GLU A 182 -4.28 17.90 5.20
CA GLU A 182 -4.76 19.11 5.85
C GLU A 182 -5.71 18.79 7.00
N GLU A 183 -6.74 17.97 6.78
CA GLU A 183 -7.65 17.49 7.82
C GLU A 183 -6.90 16.83 8.99
N LEU A 184 -5.89 16.00 8.70
CA LEU A 184 -5.09 15.37 9.75
C LEU A 184 -4.30 16.37 10.60
N PHE A 185 -3.94 17.53 10.04
CA PHE A 185 -3.29 18.59 10.80
C PHE A 185 -4.27 19.47 11.58
N GLU A 186 -5.57 19.38 11.32
CA GLU A 186 -6.62 20.11 12.02
C GLU A 186 -7.21 19.34 13.22
N ILE A 187 -7.17 17.99 13.18
CA ILE A 187 -7.58 17.12 14.29
C ILE A 187 -6.59 17.28 15.46
#